data_34faab0ccd3d0ccf3e5da1e04ac355ab
#
_entry.id   34faab0ccd3d0ccf3e5da1e04ac355ab
#
_cell.length_a   1.000
_cell.length_b   1.000
_cell.length_c   1.000
_cell.angle_alpha   90.00
_cell.angle_beta   90.00
_cell.angle_gamma   90.00
#
_symmetry.space_group_name_H-M   'P 1'
#
loop_
_entity.id
_entity.type
_entity.pdbx_description
1 polymer ?
#
loop_
_entity_poly.entity_id
_entity_poly.type
_entity_poly.pdbx_seq_one_letter_code
_entity_poly.pdbx_strand_id
1 'polypeptide(L)'
;SYQLIMAKTKFPKFNQDLANDPTTRRLWYGLATAHDFESHDNMTEEKLYQKLFSTHFGHLAIIFLWVAGNLFHVAWQGNFEQFVLDPTHVIPIAHRIVDPHFGQGAIDAYTQAGSSFPVNRLYSGLYHWWYTIGLRTNMQLYTGSLFMVFLALVSLIAANLHLKPKFRPTLAWFKDNENRLNHHLSVLFGFSSIAWAGHLIHVAIPISRGIDVNWGNYLLNAPHPAGLLPFFTGNWAAYAQNPDGLNQIFGTTEGSGTAILTFMGGFHPQTEALWLTDIAHHHLAIGVIFIIAGHMYRSYWGIGHSMK
;
A
#
# COMPACT_ATOMS: atom_id res chain seq x y z
N SER A 1 40.46 -30.83 -7.14
CA SER A 1 40.70 -30.66 -8.58
C SER A 1 39.71 -29.62 -9.17
N TYR A 2 40.08 -29.04 -10.29
CA TYR A 2 39.26 -28.04 -11.01
C TYR A 2 37.84 -28.56 -11.33
N GLN A 3 37.72 -29.83 -11.71
CA GLN A 3 36.46 -30.51 -11.99
C GLN A 3 35.57 -30.61 -10.74
N LEU A 4 36.14 -30.82 -9.56
CA LEU A 4 35.37 -30.87 -8.31
C LEU A 4 34.85 -29.49 -7.90
N ILE A 5 35.66 -28.44 -8.14
CA ILE A 5 35.26 -27.05 -7.88
C ILE A 5 34.15 -26.61 -8.84
N MET A 6 34.27 -26.97 -10.12
CA MET A 6 33.26 -26.66 -11.14
C MET A 6 31.93 -27.40 -10.91
N ALA A 7 31.97 -28.67 -10.46
CA ALA A 7 30.76 -29.42 -10.10
C ALA A 7 30.02 -28.81 -8.90
N LYS A 8 30.75 -28.26 -7.91
CA LYS A 8 30.16 -27.62 -6.72
C LYS A 8 29.54 -26.27 -7.00
N THR A 9 29.84 -25.61 -8.13
CA THR A 9 29.35 -24.30 -8.51
C THR A 9 28.24 -24.33 -9.58
N LYS A 10 27.87 -25.55 -10.04
CA LYS A 10 26.89 -25.71 -11.11
C LYS A 10 25.47 -25.43 -10.62
N PHE A 11 24.72 -24.66 -11.40
CA PHE A 11 23.32 -24.40 -11.12
C PHE A 11 22.46 -25.67 -11.26
N PRO A 12 21.48 -25.95 -10.35
CA PRO A 12 21.16 -25.19 -9.16
C PRO A 12 22.04 -25.56 -7.95
N LYS A 13 22.58 -24.55 -7.24
CA LYS A 13 23.42 -24.78 -6.05
C LYS A 13 22.65 -25.40 -4.89
N PHE A 14 21.35 -25.24 -4.85
CA PHE A 14 20.48 -25.68 -3.75
C PHE A 14 20.01 -27.13 -3.87
N ASN A 15 20.36 -27.82 -4.97
CA ASN A 15 20.01 -29.21 -5.18
C ASN A 15 21.15 -29.91 -5.96
N GLN A 16 21.96 -30.68 -5.25
CA GLN A 16 23.14 -31.34 -5.84
C GLN A 16 22.74 -32.42 -6.85
N ASP A 17 21.62 -33.10 -6.64
CA ASP A 17 21.15 -34.13 -7.57
C ASP A 17 20.76 -33.50 -8.91
N LEU A 18 20.07 -32.39 -8.90
CA LEU A 18 19.80 -31.64 -10.12
C LEU A 18 21.07 -31.08 -10.76
N ALA A 19 21.98 -30.55 -9.95
CA ALA A 19 23.23 -29.99 -10.46
C ALA A 19 24.10 -31.04 -11.17
N ASN A 20 23.94 -32.30 -10.84
CA ASN A 20 24.66 -33.44 -11.45
C ASN A 20 23.96 -34.01 -12.69
N ASP A 21 22.75 -33.56 -13.01
CA ASP A 21 22.04 -33.98 -14.23
C ASP A 21 22.80 -33.43 -15.47
N PRO A 22 23.27 -34.27 -16.38
CA PRO A 22 23.95 -33.80 -17.58
C PRO A 22 23.04 -33.22 -18.65
N THR A 23 21.71 -33.33 -18.49
CA THR A 23 20.73 -32.88 -19.47
C THR A 23 20.26 -31.44 -19.21
N THR A 24 19.54 -30.87 -20.17
CA THR A 24 18.93 -29.53 -20.03
C THR A 24 17.81 -29.49 -18.99
N ARG A 25 17.29 -30.65 -18.56
CA ARG A 25 16.30 -30.75 -17.47
C ARG A 25 16.80 -30.09 -16.19
N ARG A 26 18.09 -30.14 -15.92
CA ARG A 26 18.78 -29.47 -14.80
C ARG A 26 18.37 -27.97 -14.73
N LEU A 27 18.40 -27.27 -15.85
CA LEU A 27 18.08 -25.85 -15.93
C LEU A 27 16.60 -25.59 -15.64
N TRP A 28 15.72 -26.36 -16.27
CA TRP A 28 14.29 -26.19 -16.11
C TRP A 28 13.82 -26.52 -14.70
N TYR A 29 14.29 -27.61 -14.15
CA TYR A 29 13.95 -28.02 -12.79
C TYR A 29 14.61 -27.15 -11.74
N GLY A 30 15.79 -26.61 -12.02
CA GLY A 30 16.44 -25.63 -11.17
C GLY A 30 15.63 -24.34 -11.04
N LEU A 31 15.01 -23.87 -12.14
CA LEU A 31 14.09 -22.73 -12.11
C LEU A 31 12.78 -23.08 -11.40
N ALA A 32 12.18 -24.22 -11.72
CA ALA A 32 10.88 -24.63 -11.18
C ALA A 32 10.90 -24.84 -9.66
N THR A 33 12.03 -25.27 -9.08
CA THR A 33 12.16 -25.58 -7.66
C THR A 33 12.92 -24.53 -6.85
N ALA A 34 13.25 -23.38 -7.46
CA ALA A 34 14.05 -22.35 -6.81
C ALA A 34 13.41 -21.78 -5.52
N HIS A 35 12.10 -21.71 -5.45
CA HIS A 35 11.37 -21.21 -4.29
C HIS A 35 10.83 -22.32 -3.37
N ASP A 36 11.06 -23.58 -3.68
CA ASP A 36 10.73 -24.71 -2.82
C ASP A 36 11.83 -24.95 -1.78
N PHE A 37 11.93 -24.02 -0.83
CA PHE A 37 13.04 -23.98 0.12
C PHE A 37 13.12 -25.22 1.02
N GLU A 38 11.99 -25.83 1.34
CA GLU A 38 11.96 -27.04 2.18
C GLU A 38 12.69 -28.21 1.55
N SER A 39 12.69 -28.30 0.21
CA SER A 39 13.37 -29.37 -0.54
C SER A 39 14.86 -29.09 -0.79
N HIS A 40 15.36 -27.91 -0.47
CA HIS A 40 16.73 -27.54 -0.71
C HIS A 40 17.70 -28.33 0.18
N ASP A 41 18.90 -28.65 -0.35
CA ASP A 41 19.92 -29.38 0.36
C ASP A 41 20.30 -28.72 1.69
N ASN A 42 20.48 -29.56 2.73
CA ASN A 42 20.91 -29.13 4.06
C ASN A 42 20.00 -28.07 4.71
N MET A 43 18.73 -28.04 4.32
CA MET A 43 17.76 -27.14 4.93
C MET A 43 17.44 -27.58 6.35
N THR A 44 17.49 -26.62 7.28
CA THR A 44 17.00 -26.78 8.66
C THR A 44 15.80 -25.88 8.87
N GLU A 45 15.00 -26.14 9.90
CA GLU A 45 13.84 -25.30 10.20
C GLU A 45 14.25 -23.84 10.44
N GLU A 46 15.31 -23.60 11.17
CA GLU A 46 15.82 -22.24 11.41
C GLU A 46 16.25 -21.53 10.11
N LYS A 47 16.99 -22.20 9.26
CA LYS A 47 17.39 -21.65 7.95
C LYS A 47 16.19 -21.37 7.06
N LEU A 48 15.18 -22.25 7.10
CA LEU A 48 13.95 -22.08 6.34
C LEU A 48 13.22 -20.80 6.74
N TYR A 49 13.00 -20.58 8.04
CA TYR A 49 12.35 -19.37 8.54
C TYR A 49 13.16 -18.12 8.20
N GLN A 50 14.47 -18.16 8.37
CA GLN A 50 15.36 -17.03 8.02
C GLN A 50 15.26 -16.66 6.54
N LYS A 51 15.23 -17.66 5.67
CA LYS A 51 15.13 -17.46 4.21
C LYS A 51 13.76 -16.93 3.82
N LEU A 52 12.69 -17.43 4.42
CA LEU A 52 11.33 -16.92 4.21
C LEU A 52 11.23 -15.45 4.67
N PHE A 53 11.80 -15.12 5.79
CA PHE A 53 11.78 -13.75 6.31
C PHE A 53 12.45 -12.78 5.33
N SER A 54 13.64 -13.13 4.86
CA SER A 54 14.37 -12.31 3.88
C SER A 54 13.63 -12.21 2.54
N THR A 55 13.06 -13.30 2.05
CA THR A 55 12.32 -13.29 0.77
C THR A 55 11.01 -12.52 0.86
N HIS A 56 10.37 -12.46 2.04
CA HIS A 56 9.22 -11.59 2.27
C HIS A 56 9.58 -10.12 2.13
N PHE A 57 10.75 -9.67 2.63
CA PHE A 57 11.24 -8.31 2.38
C PHE A 57 11.49 -8.06 0.90
N GLY A 58 12.03 -9.04 0.17
CA GLY A 58 12.18 -8.95 -1.29
C GLY A 58 10.86 -8.77 -2.02
N HIS A 59 9.82 -9.50 -1.61
CA HIS A 59 8.47 -9.37 -2.16
C HIS A 59 7.85 -8.00 -1.84
N LEU A 60 8.05 -7.49 -0.62
CA LEU A 60 7.63 -6.12 -0.27
C LEU A 60 8.30 -5.09 -1.17
N ALA A 61 9.60 -5.26 -1.47
CA ALA A 61 10.28 -4.36 -2.38
C ALA A 61 9.66 -4.36 -3.78
N ILE A 62 9.28 -5.54 -4.29
CA ILE A 62 8.58 -5.67 -5.58
C ILE A 62 7.23 -4.93 -5.55
N ILE A 63 6.45 -5.09 -4.47
CA ILE A 63 5.17 -4.40 -4.31
C ILE A 63 5.38 -2.87 -4.32
N PHE A 64 6.34 -2.36 -3.55
CA PHE A 64 6.63 -0.93 -3.50
C PHE A 64 7.10 -0.39 -4.85
N LEU A 65 7.92 -1.14 -5.60
CA LEU A 65 8.34 -0.75 -6.94
C LEU A 65 7.18 -0.75 -7.93
N TRP A 66 6.26 -1.70 -7.82
CA TRP A 66 5.05 -1.75 -8.63
C TRP A 66 4.18 -0.52 -8.38
N VAL A 67 3.93 -0.18 -7.11
CA VAL A 67 3.17 1.02 -6.75
C VAL A 67 3.87 2.28 -7.24
N ALA A 68 5.21 2.36 -7.06
CA ALA A 68 6.01 3.47 -7.55
C ALA A 68 5.91 3.64 -9.06
N GLY A 69 5.93 2.53 -9.80
CA GLY A 69 5.78 2.54 -11.26
C GLY A 69 4.42 3.06 -11.71
N ASN A 70 3.34 2.65 -11.04
CA ASN A 70 2.00 3.17 -11.32
C ASN A 70 1.93 4.69 -11.10
N LEU A 71 2.38 5.17 -9.96
CA LEU A 71 2.43 6.59 -9.63
C LEU A 71 3.28 7.38 -10.63
N PHE A 72 4.45 6.87 -10.97
CA PHE A 72 5.38 7.52 -11.90
C PHE A 72 4.80 7.63 -13.31
N HIS A 73 4.28 6.53 -13.86
CA HIS A 73 3.74 6.53 -15.23
C HIS A 73 2.51 7.41 -15.36
N VAL A 74 1.63 7.42 -14.37
CA VAL A 74 0.49 8.34 -14.38
C VAL A 74 0.95 9.80 -14.28
N ALA A 75 1.88 10.11 -13.37
CA ALA A 75 2.41 11.46 -13.23
C ALA A 75 3.07 11.96 -14.52
N TRP A 76 3.78 11.09 -15.22
CA TRP A 76 4.54 11.42 -16.44
C TRP A 76 3.71 11.39 -17.71
N GLN A 77 2.89 10.34 -17.89
CA GLN A 77 2.24 10.01 -19.17
C GLN A 77 0.72 10.05 -19.09
N GLY A 78 0.17 10.22 -17.90
CA GLY A 78 -1.27 10.27 -17.68
C GLY A 78 -1.85 11.67 -17.86
N ASN A 79 -3.15 11.78 -17.58
CA ASN A 79 -3.93 13.02 -17.62
C ASN A 79 -4.61 13.30 -16.26
N PHE A 80 -3.89 13.04 -15.16
CA PHE A 80 -4.45 13.15 -13.81
C PHE A 80 -4.91 14.57 -13.47
N GLU A 81 -4.16 15.61 -13.83
CA GLU A 81 -4.56 17.00 -13.55
C GLU A 81 -5.79 17.41 -14.36
N GLN A 82 -5.94 16.94 -15.57
CA GLN A 82 -7.15 17.14 -16.36
C GLN A 82 -8.36 16.41 -15.72
N PHE A 83 -8.12 15.19 -15.22
CA PHE A 83 -9.13 14.44 -14.48
C PHE A 83 -9.56 15.20 -13.21
N VAL A 84 -8.64 15.82 -12.48
CA VAL A 84 -8.94 16.62 -11.28
C VAL A 84 -9.88 17.79 -11.61
N LEU A 85 -9.73 18.40 -12.77
CA LEU A 85 -10.58 19.52 -13.22
C LEU A 85 -11.98 19.06 -13.64
N ASP A 86 -12.11 17.84 -14.15
CA ASP A 86 -13.38 17.27 -14.61
C ASP A 86 -13.43 15.75 -14.38
N PRO A 87 -13.58 15.30 -13.14
CA PRO A 87 -13.48 13.89 -12.79
C PRO A 87 -14.65 13.04 -13.31
N THR A 88 -15.74 13.66 -13.75
CA THR A 88 -16.91 12.95 -14.25
C THR A 88 -16.85 12.65 -15.74
N HIS A 89 -16.01 13.33 -16.51
CA HIS A 89 -15.95 13.19 -17.96
C HIS A 89 -14.59 12.74 -18.50
N VAL A 90 -13.49 13.06 -17.78
CA VAL A 90 -12.14 12.71 -18.23
C VAL A 90 -11.90 11.21 -18.12
N ILE A 91 -11.45 10.59 -19.20
CA ILE A 91 -11.12 9.16 -19.24
C ILE A 91 -9.67 8.99 -18.77
N PRO A 92 -9.42 8.20 -17.70
CA PRO A 92 -8.08 8.00 -17.17
C PRO A 92 -7.12 7.33 -18.17
N ILE A 93 -5.90 7.85 -18.24
CA ILE A 93 -4.81 7.30 -19.05
C ILE A 93 -3.81 6.58 -18.13
N ALA A 94 -3.42 5.34 -18.48
CA ALA A 94 -2.44 4.56 -17.76
C ALA A 94 -1.02 5.01 -18.11
N HIS A 95 -0.66 4.94 -19.38
CA HIS A 95 0.64 5.32 -19.89
C HIS A 95 0.58 5.52 -21.41
N ARG A 96 1.66 6.08 -21.96
CA ARG A 96 1.84 6.22 -23.39
C ARG A 96 2.25 4.87 -24.02
N ILE A 97 1.80 4.63 -25.26
CA ILE A 97 2.25 3.51 -26.08
C ILE A 97 3.39 4.00 -26.98
N VAL A 98 4.54 3.36 -26.87
CA VAL A 98 5.71 3.62 -27.72
C VAL A 98 6.08 2.29 -28.39
N ASP A 99 5.35 1.94 -29.45
CA ASP A 99 5.56 0.73 -30.22
C ASP A 99 5.92 1.10 -31.66
N PRO A 100 7.16 0.83 -32.11
CA PRO A 100 7.60 1.20 -33.47
C PRO A 100 6.92 0.37 -34.58
N HIS A 101 6.21 -0.72 -34.22
CA HIS A 101 5.48 -1.54 -35.18
C HIS A 101 4.10 -0.98 -35.54
N PHE A 102 3.63 0.05 -34.80
CA PHE A 102 2.34 0.66 -35.10
C PHE A 102 2.34 1.35 -36.45
N GLY A 103 1.37 0.95 -37.33
CA GLY A 103 1.02 1.73 -38.50
C GLY A 103 0.01 2.83 -38.14
N GLN A 104 -0.38 3.62 -39.14
CA GLN A 104 -1.28 4.76 -38.94
C GLN A 104 -2.63 4.32 -38.37
N GLY A 105 -3.15 3.16 -38.76
CA GLY A 105 -4.42 2.63 -38.24
C GLY A 105 -4.37 2.36 -36.73
N ALA A 106 -3.28 1.80 -36.23
CA ALA A 106 -3.11 1.57 -34.81
C ALA A 106 -2.87 2.90 -34.04
N ILE A 107 -2.07 3.81 -34.58
CA ILE A 107 -1.86 5.14 -34.01
C ILE A 107 -3.20 5.86 -33.85
N ASP A 108 -4.03 5.88 -34.87
CA ASP A 108 -5.35 6.53 -34.84
C ASP A 108 -6.29 5.85 -33.84
N ALA A 109 -6.30 4.52 -33.78
CA ALA A 109 -7.16 3.76 -32.89
C ALA A 109 -6.83 4.00 -31.39
N TYR A 110 -5.54 4.13 -31.05
CA TYR A 110 -5.10 4.31 -29.68
C TYR A 110 -4.85 5.76 -29.28
N THR A 111 -4.98 6.72 -30.19
CA THR A 111 -5.02 8.15 -29.87
C THR A 111 -6.41 8.47 -29.34
N GLN A 112 -6.59 8.32 -28.06
CA GLN A 112 -7.87 8.31 -27.36
C GLN A 112 -7.77 9.07 -26.02
N ALA A 113 -8.87 9.14 -25.27
CA ALA A 113 -8.94 9.79 -23.96
C ALA A 113 -8.44 11.26 -23.98
N GLY A 114 -8.65 11.97 -25.08
CA GLY A 114 -8.21 13.35 -25.25
C GLY A 114 -6.71 13.54 -25.49
N SER A 115 -5.95 12.47 -25.67
CA SER A 115 -4.51 12.53 -25.93
C SER A 115 -4.20 12.89 -27.39
N SER A 116 -3.00 13.39 -27.63
CA SER A 116 -2.47 13.66 -28.98
C SER A 116 -1.53 12.56 -29.49
N PHE A 117 -1.39 11.45 -28.78
CA PHE A 117 -0.54 10.31 -29.11
C PHE A 117 -1.19 9.02 -28.57
N PRO A 118 -0.76 7.84 -29.06
CA PRO A 118 -1.30 6.56 -28.59
C PRO A 118 -1.10 6.35 -27.10
N VAL A 119 -2.17 5.98 -26.41
CA VAL A 119 -2.17 5.71 -24.96
C VAL A 119 -3.02 4.48 -24.65
N ASN A 120 -2.75 3.86 -23.50
CA ASN A 120 -3.63 2.89 -22.88
C ASN A 120 -4.54 3.58 -21.86
N ARG A 121 -5.82 3.20 -21.86
CA ARG A 121 -6.76 3.61 -20.82
C ARG A 121 -6.46 2.88 -19.52
N LEU A 122 -6.70 3.54 -18.40
CA LEU A 122 -6.59 2.96 -17.07
C LEU A 122 -7.98 2.55 -16.58
N TYR A 123 -8.12 1.27 -16.21
CA TYR A 123 -9.39 0.70 -15.74
C TYR A 123 -9.38 0.26 -14.29
N SER A 124 -8.26 0.43 -13.59
CA SER A 124 -8.07 -0.03 -12.20
C SER A 124 -8.64 0.92 -11.14
N GLY A 125 -9.13 2.09 -11.53
CA GLY A 125 -9.70 3.07 -10.60
C GLY A 125 -8.68 3.89 -9.82
N LEU A 126 -7.41 3.88 -10.18
CA LEU A 126 -6.37 4.61 -9.46
C LEU A 126 -6.62 6.12 -9.42
N TYR A 127 -7.07 6.73 -10.52
CA TYR A 127 -7.39 8.15 -10.56
C TYR A 127 -8.47 8.53 -9.56
N HIS A 128 -9.56 7.76 -9.55
CA HIS A 128 -10.68 7.96 -8.63
C HIS A 128 -10.25 7.78 -7.18
N TRP A 129 -9.46 6.77 -6.91
CA TRP A 129 -8.95 6.51 -5.57
C TRP A 129 -8.00 7.62 -5.11
N TRP A 130 -7.00 7.97 -5.90
CA TRP A 130 -6.04 9.02 -5.55
C TRP A 130 -6.70 10.39 -5.38
N TYR A 131 -7.65 10.71 -6.25
CA TYR A 131 -8.47 11.90 -6.13
C TYR A 131 -9.26 11.93 -4.82
N THR A 132 -9.86 10.81 -4.45
CA THR A 132 -10.66 10.68 -3.22
C THR A 132 -9.83 10.87 -1.96
N ILE A 133 -8.59 10.38 -1.93
CA ILE A 133 -7.71 10.51 -0.76
C ILE A 133 -6.93 11.83 -0.70
N GLY A 134 -7.11 12.70 -1.68
CA GLY A 134 -6.61 14.07 -1.64
C GLY A 134 -5.51 14.42 -2.62
N LEU A 135 -5.05 13.50 -3.46
CA LEU A 135 -4.06 13.82 -4.50
C LEU A 135 -4.66 14.70 -5.59
N ARG A 136 -3.93 15.72 -6.02
CA ARG A 136 -4.43 16.76 -6.96
C ARG A 136 -3.47 17.12 -8.08
N THR A 137 -2.19 16.86 -7.94
CA THR A 137 -1.17 17.27 -8.92
C THR A 137 -0.25 16.12 -9.32
N ASN A 138 0.32 16.22 -10.52
CA ASN A 138 1.34 15.27 -10.99
C ASN A 138 2.58 15.29 -10.09
N MET A 139 2.93 16.45 -9.53
CA MET A 139 4.06 16.56 -8.60
C MET A 139 3.81 15.74 -7.32
N GLN A 140 2.58 15.72 -6.81
CA GLN A 140 2.21 14.88 -5.66
C GLN A 140 2.33 13.40 -5.99
N LEU A 141 1.89 12.98 -7.18
CA LEU A 141 2.06 11.59 -7.64
C LEU A 141 3.53 11.22 -7.77
N TYR A 142 4.34 12.10 -8.37
CA TYR A 142 5.78 11.90 -8.51
C TYR A 142 6.49 11.79 -7.15
N THR A 143 6.16 12.67 -6.22
CA THR A 143 6.69 12.61 -4.85
C THR A 143 6.31 11.30 -4.16
N GLY A 144 5.07 10.85 -4.35
CA GLY A 144 4.61 9.55 -3.87
C GLY A 144 5.39 8.39 -4.48
N SER A 145 5.72 8.46 -5.78
CA SER A 145 6.54 7.43 -6.44
C SER A 145 7.95 7.36 -5.86
N LEU A 146 8.58 8.49 -5.59
CA LEU A 146 9.90 8.54 -4.94
C LEU A 146 9.86 7.95 -3.54
N PHE A 147 8.81 8.23 -2.78
CA PHE A 147 8.62 7.64 -1.45
C PHE A 147 8.48 6.11 -1.52
N MET A 148 7.73 5.60 -2.49
CA MET A 148 7.60 4.15 -2.69
C MET A 148 8.93 3.50 -3.10
N VAL A 149 9.72 4.14 -3.94
CA VAL A 149 11.09 3.68 -4.28
C VAL A 149 11.97 3.64 -3.03
N PHE A 150 11.87 4.65 -2.18
CA PHE A 150 12.59 4.65 -0.90
C PHE A 150 12.20 3.47 -0.01
N LEU A 151 10.90 3.17 0.11
CA LEU A 151 10.43 2.00 0.86
C LEU A 151 10.91 0.68 0.25
N ALA A 152 10.98 0.60 -1.09
CA ALA A 152 11.55 -0.56 -1.78
C ALA A 152 13.03 -0.73 -1.45
N LEU A 153 13.80 0.35 -1.44
CA LEU A 153 15.22 0.34 -1.07
C LEU A 153 15.41 -0.15 0.38
N VAL A 154 14.63 0.38 1.31
CA VAL A 154 14.66 -0.05 2.71
C VAL A 154 14.33 -1.53 2.84
N SER A 155 13.33 -2.02 2.08
CA SER A 155 12.95 -3.44 2.06
C SER A 155 14.07 -4.31 1.50
N LEU A 156 14.76 -3.89 0.44
CA LEU A 156 15.92 -4.62 -0.13
C LEU A 156 17.09 -4.66 0.85
N ILE A 157 17.34 -3.55 1.54
CA ILE A 157 18.37 -3.50 2.59
C ILE A 157 18.01 -4.48 3.71
N ALA A 158 16.76 -4.50 4.16
CA ALA A 158 16.29 -5.42 5.20
C ALA A 158 16.43 -6.88 4.76
N ALA A 159 16.08 -7.20 3.50
CA ALA A 159 16.23 -8.54 2.94
C ALA A 159 17.69 -9.03 3.04
N ASN A 160 18.63 -8.17 2.70
CA ASN A 160 20.06 -8.50 2.72
C ASN A 160 20.61 -8.54 4.16
N LEU A 161 20.22 -7.56 4.97
CA LEU A 161 20.68 -7.44 6.35
C LEU A 161 20.29 -8.65 7.20
N HIS A 162 19.06 -9.13 7.08
CA HIS A 162 18.56 -10.27 7.86
C HIS A 162 19.09 -11.63 7.41
N LEU A 163 19.99 -11.67 6.43
CA LEU A 163 20.82 -12.84 6.10
C LEU A 163 22.25 -12.75 6.67
N LYS A 164 22.64 -11.62 7.24
CA LYS A 164 23.93 -11.48 7.92
C LYS A 164 23.91 -12.18 9.28
N PRO A 165 24.99 -12.85 9.72
CA PRO A 165 24.98 -13.69 10.93
C PRO A 165 24.46 -12.98 12.19
N LYS A 166 24.85 -11.72 12.40
CA LYS A 166 24.43 -10.95 13.60
C LYS A 166 22.97 -10.46 13.54
N PHE A 167 22.35 -10.49 12.35
CA PHE A 167 20.99 -9.97 12.13
C PHE A 167 20.00 -11.08 11.74
N ARG A 168 20.44 -12.33 11.76
CA ARG A 168 19.55 -13.48 11.57
C ARG A 168 18.78 -13.75 12.84
N PRO A 169 17.44 -13.66 12.82
CA PRO A 169 16.65 -14.03 13.99
C PRO A 169 16.75 -15.52 14.29
N THR A 170 16.60 -15.88 15.56
CA THR A 170 16.61 -17.28 16.00
C THR A 170 15.27 -17.96 15.67
N LEU A 171 15.27 -19.30 15.65
CA LEU A 171 14.03 -20.05 15.48
C LEU A 171 13.02 -19.74 16.59
N ALA A 172 13.49 -19.56 17.84
CA ALA A 172 12.64 -19.20 18.96
C ALA A 172 11.93 -17.84 18.73
N TRP A 173 12.63 -16.87 18.15
CA TRP A 173 12.04 -15.59 17.78
C TRP A 173 10.91 -15.77 16.75
N PHE A 174 11.14 -16.57 15.70
CA PHE A 174 10.10 -16.85 14.69
C PHE A 174 8.89 -17.57 15.28
N LYS A 175 9.07 -18.38 16.31
CA LYS A 175 8.00 -19.14 16.98
C LYS A 175 7.35 -18.39 18.14
N ASP A 176 7.74 -17.16 18.39
CA ASP A 176 7.10 -16.28 19.39
C ASP A 176 5.79 -15.71 18.82
N ASN A 177 4.78 -16.57 18.76
CA ASN A 177 3.50 -16.25 18.11
C ASN A 177 2.74 -15.18 18.89
N GLU A 178 2.76 -15.24 20.22
CA GLU A 178 2.04 -14.32 21.09
C GLU A 178 2.53 -12.88 20.92
N ASN A 179 3.85 -12.67 20.97
CA ASN A 179 4.44 -11.35 20.76
C ASN A 179 4.15 -10.81 19.35
N ARG A 180 4.29 -11.68 18.34
CA ARG A 180 4.03 -11.26 16.95
C ARG A 180 2.57 -10.88 16.76
N LEU A 181 1.62 -11.64 17.29
CA LEU A 181 0.21 -11.31 17.18
C LEU A 181 -0.13 -10.02 17.93
N ASN A 182 0.39 -9.83 19.14
CA ASN A 182 0.15 -8.60 19.88
C ASN A 182 0.62 -7.37 19.12
N HIS A 183 1.82 -7.42 18.51
CA HIS A 183 2.38 -6.29 17.76
C HIS A 183 1.68 -6.09 16.41
N HIS A 184 1.35 -7.15 15.70
CA HIS A 184 0.69 -7.04 14.41
C HIS A 184 -0.76 -6.59 14.54
N LEU A 185 -1.48 -6.98 15.59
CA LEU A 185 -2.81 -6.47 15.87
C LEU A 185 -2.77 -5.01 16.34
N SER A 186 -1.93 -4.70 17.34
CA SER A 186 -1.88 -3.35 17.91
C SER A 186 -1.25 -2.32 16.98
N VAL A 187 -0.09 -2.63 16.40
CA VAL A 187 0.72 -1.66 15.64
C VAL A 187 0.43 -1.75 14.16
N LEU A 188 0.57 -2.93 13.55
CA LEU A 188 0.39 -3.07 12.10
C LEU A 188 -1.05 -2.77 11.67
N PHE A 189 -2.05 -3.31 12.34
CA PHE A 189 -3.45 -3.04 12.02
C PHE A 189 -4.01 -1.86 12.80
N GLY A 190 -3.89 -1.85 14.13
CA GLY A 190 -4.54 -0.87 14.98
C GLY A 190 -4.01 0.54 14.79
N PHE A 191 -2.72 0.73 15.03
CA PHE A 191 -2.09 2.05 14.90
C PHE A 191 -2.13 2.58 13.47
N SER A 192 -1.88 1.74 12.47
CA SER A 192 -1.93 2.15 11.06
C SER A 192 -3.34 2.55 10.62
N SER A 193 -4.38 1.87 11.10
CA SER A 193 -5.77 2.23 10.82
C SER A 193 -6.13 3.59 11.42
N ILE A 194 -5.69 3.88 12.64
CA ILE A 194 -5.87 5.20 13.27
C ILE A 194 -5.08 6.27 12.51
N ALA A 195 -3.86 5.98 12.09
CA ALA A 195 -3.06 6.91 11.27
C ALA A 195 -3.77 7.24 9.94
N TRP A 196 -4.38 6.23 9.31
CA TRP A 196 -5.17 6.46 8.10
C TRP A 196 -6.42 7.31 8.38
N ALA A 197 -7.14 7.06 9.47
CA ALA A 197 -8.24 7.92 9.88
C ALA A 197 -7.77 9.37 10.10
N GLY A 198 -6.60 9.56 10.67
CA GLY A 198 -5.97 10.89 10.81
C GLY A 198 -5.74 11.56 9.46
N HIS A 199 -5.22 10.85 8.46
CA HIS A 199 -5.09 11.37 7.10
C HIS A 199 -6.45 11.77 6.51
N LEU A 200 -7.45 10.93 6.66
CA LEU A 200 -8.79 11.22 6.14
C LEU A 200 -9.37 12.49 6.77
N ILE A 201 -9.25 12.64 8.08
CA ILE A 201 -9.80 13.77 8.83
C ILE A 201 -9.03 15.07 8.52
N HIS A 202 -7.70 15.01 8.44
CA HIS A 202 -6.87 16.19 8.27
C HIS A 202 -6.68 16.62 6.82
N VAL A 203 -6.75 15.69 5.87
CA VAL A 203 -6.41 15.92 4.46
C VAL A 203 -7.56 15.61 3.52
N ALA A 204 -8.02 14.37 3.45
CA ALA A 204 -8.97 13.93 2.42
C ALA A 204 -10.34 14.59 2.55
N ILE A 205 -10.91 14.64 3.74
CA ILE A 205 -12.22 15.28 3.97
C ILE A 205 -12.15 16.78 3.71
N PRO A 206 -11.18 17.54 4.26
CA PRO A 206 -11.04 18.95 3.92
C PRO A 206 -10.91 19.22 2.42
N ILE A 207 -10.08 18.47 1.72
CA ILE A 207 -9.88 18.62 0.27
C ILE A 207 -11.17 18.30 -0.49
N SER A 208 -11.93 17.28 -0.08
CA SER A 208 -13.25 16.96 -0.66
C SER A 208 -14.27 18.09 -0.52
N ARG A 209 -14.04 18.99 0.42
CA ARG A 209 -14.87 20.17 0.71
C ARG A 209 -14.32 21.48 0.15
N GLY A 210 -13.32 21.40 -0.75
CA GLY A 210 -12.74 22.56 -1.42
C GLY A 210 -11.71 23.33 -0.61
N ILE A 211 -11.23 22.78 0.51
CA ILE A 211 -10.16 23.38 1.31
C ILE A 211 -8.81 22.90 0.74
N ASP A 212 -7.92 23.84 0.43
CA ASP A 212 -6.57 23.53 -0.02
C ASP A 212 -5.66 23.25 1.18
N VAL A 213 -5.53 21.97 1.53
CA VAL A 213 -4.64 21.51 2.61
C VAL A 213 -3.35 20.98 2.03
N ASN A 214 -2.23 21.47 2.52
CA ASN A 214 -0.87 21.05 2.14
C ASN A 214 0.07 21.12 3.35
N TRP A 215 1.32 20.74 3.16
CA TRP A 215 2.31 20.76 4.24
C TRP A 215 2.61 22.15 4.80
N GLY A 216 2.29 23.21 4.06
CA GLY A 216 2.49 24.59 4.49
C GLY A 216 1.37 25.16 5.35
N ASN A 217 0.19 24.56 5.34
CA ASN A 217 -0.99 25.13 5.99
C ASN A 217 -1.80 24.14 6.85
N TYR A 218 -1.41 22.87 6.95
CA TYR A 218 -2.21 21.87 7.66
C TYR A 218 -2.40 22.20 9.15
N LEU A 219 -1.45 22.91 9.78
CA LEU A 219 -1.58 23.36 11.18
C LEU A 219 -2.63 24.48 11.35
N LEU A 220 -2.96 25.20 10.29
CA LEU A 220 -3.95 26.28 10.28
C LEU A 220 -5.35 25.78 9.95
N ASN A 221 -5.49 24.54 9.47
CA ASN A 221 -6.77 23.95 9.07
C ASN A 221 -7.19 22.88 10.07
N ALA A 222 -7.84 23.33 11.16
CA ALA A 222 -8.40 22.42 12.15
C ALA A 222 -9.49 21.54 11.50
N PRO A 223 -9.49 20.21 11.70
CA PRO A 223 -10.45 19.30 11.05
C PRO A 223 -11.91 19.54 11.48
N HIS A 224 -12.13 19.99 12.72
CA HIS A 224 -13.45 20.21 13.27
C HIS A 224 -13.51 21.54 14.05
N PRO A 225 -14.61 22.32 13.95
CA PRO A 225 -14.73 23.62 14.59
C PRO A 225 -14.58 23.60 16.13
N ALA A 226 -15.02 22.50 16.76
CA ALA A 226 -14.92 22.33 18.21
C ALA A 226 -13.56 21.77 18.68
N GLY A 227 -12.65 21.45 17.78
CA GLY A 227 -11.35 20.86 18.08
C GLY A 227 -11.47 19.53 18.82
N LEU A 228 -10.64 19.32 19.82
CA LEU A 228 -10.58 18.08 20.62
C LEU A 228 -11.49 18.11 21.85
N LEU A 229 -12.16 19.21 22.14
CA LEU A 229 -13.03 19.32 23.31
C LEU A 229 -14.12 18.24 23.34
N PRO A 230 -14.84 17.95 22.26
CA PRO A 230 -15.83 16.87 22.25
C PRO A 230 -15.23 15.49 22.59
N PHE A 231 -14.02 15.21 22.14
CA PHE A 231 -13.36 13.96 22.42
C PHE A 231 -13.07 13.79 23.93
N PHE A 232 -12.46 14.80 24.56
CA PHE A 232 -12.07 14.73 25.95
C PHE A 232 -13.24 14.88 26.93
N THR A 233 -14.36 15.45 26.50
CA THR A 233 -15.57 15.61 27.33
C THR A 233 -16.61 14.50 27.11
N GLY A 234 -16.33 13.52 26.22
CA GLY A 234 -17.26 12.44 25.90
C GLY A 234 -18.45 12.86 25.02
N ASN A 235 -18.45 14.08 24.49
CA ASN A 235 -19.47 14.57 23.56
C ASN A 235 -19.13 14.20 22.11
N TRP A 236 -18.94 12.93 21.84
CA TRP A 236 -18.49 12.45 20.53
C TRP A 236 -19.52 12.67 19.42
N ALA A 237 -20.81 12.74 19.78
CA ALA A 237 -21.88 13.04 18.81
C ALA A 237 -21.66 14.37 18.09
N ALA A 238 -20.93 15.31 18.68
CA ALA A 238 -20.60 16.58 18.03
C ALA A 238 -19.84 16.40 16.73
N TYR A 239 -19.02 15.34 16.62
CA TYR A 239 -18.25 15.05 15.41
C TYR A 239 -19.10 14.51 14.25
N ALA A 240 -20.32 14.10 14.49
CA ALA A 240 -21.26 13.63 13.48
C ALA A 240 -22.27 14.70 13.07
N GLN A 241 -22.29 15.85 13.72
CA GLN A 241 -23.22 16.93 13.41
C GLN A 241 -22.87 17.62 12.10
N ASN A 242 -23.91 18.01 11.35
CA ASN A 242 -23.79 18.70 10.07
C ASN A 242 -22.93 17.92 9.05
N PRO A 243 -23.34 16.71 8.63
CA PRO A 243 -22.66 15.96 7.59
C PRO A 243 -22.79 16.64 6.23
N ASP A 244 -21.99 16.18 5.26
CA ASP A 244 -22.14 16.60 3.87
C ASP A 244 -23.55 16.30 3.37
N GLY A 245 -24.15 17.24 2.63
CA GLY A 245 -25.48 17.09 2.07
C GLY A 245 -25.50 16.20 0.82
N LEU A 246 -26.71 15.73 0.46
CA LEU A 246 -26.91 14.97 -0.78
C LEU A 246 -26.62 15.78 -2.05
N ASN A 247 -26.55 17.10 -1.94
CA ASN A 247 -26.18 18.04 -3.00
C ASN A 247 -24.67 18.37 -3.03
N GLN A 248 -23.87 17.70 -2.22
CA GLN A 248 -22.43 17.98 -2.16
C GLN A 248 -21.77 17.69 -3.50
N ILE A 249 -21.04 18.66 -4.01
CA ILE A 249 -20.17 18.51 -5.17
C ILE A 249 -18.76 18.25 -4.68
N PHE A 250 -18.28 17.06 -4.90
CA PHE A 250 -16.98 16.59 -4.40
C PHE A 250 -15.82 17.48 -4.88
N GLY A 251 -14.97 17.88 -3.96
CA GLY A 251 -13.88 18.81 -4.24
C GLY A 251 -14.26 20.28 -4.16
N THR A 252 -15.50 20.62 -3.79
CA THR A 252 -16.00 21.98 -3.67
C THR A 252 -16.66 22.21 -2.32
N THR A 253 -16.90 23.49 -2.00
CA THR A 253 -17.62 23.88 -0.78
C THR A 253 -19.13 23.69 -0.89
N GLU A 254 -19.67 23.42 -2.07
CA GLU A 254 -21.10 23.28 -2.31
C GLU A 254 -21.65 22.04 -1.62
N GLY A 255 -22.63 22.22 -0.76
CA GLY A 255 -23.25 21.14 0.01
C GLY A 255 -22.36 20.53 1.07
N SER A 256 -21.17 21.09 1.33
CA SER A 256 -20.26 20.55 2.34
C SER A 256 -20.76 20.80 3.76
N GLY A 257 -20.43 19.85 4.65
CA GLY A 257 -20.70 19.94 6.07
C GLY A 257 -19.44 20.18 6.90
N THR A 258 -19.55 19.93 8.19
CA THR A 258 -18.46 20.04 9.16
C THR A 258 -18.20 18.75 9.93
N ALA A 259 -19.05 17.74 9.79
CA ALA A 259 -18.86 16.44 10.44
C ALA A 259 -17.57 15.77 9.95
N ILE A 260 -16.91 15.02 10.84
CA ILE A 260 -15.69 14.28 10.50
C ILE A 260 -15.83 12.77 10.73
N LEU A 261 -16.72 12.35 11.60
CA LEU A 261 -16.96 10.96 11.97
C LEU A 261 -18.46 10.71 11.95
N THR A 262 -18.94 9.94 11.00
CA THR A 262 -20.38 9.67 10.83
C THR A 262 -20.65 8.17 10.67
N PHE A 263 -21.89 7.82 10.64
CA PHE A 263 -22.36 6.47 10.34
C PHE A 263 -23.64 6.56 9.50
N MET A 264 -23.54 7.27 8.36
CA MET A 264 -24.70 7.55 7.50
C MET A 264 -25.13 6.34 6.68
N GLY A 265 -24.18 5.51 6.25
CA GLY A 265 -24.44 4.45 5.29
C GLY A 265 -24.69 4.97 3.87
N GLY A 266 -24.91 4.05 2.93
CA GLY A 266 -25.14 4.41 1.53
C GLY A 266 -23.90 4.99 0.85
N PHE A 267 -24.15 5.69 -0.26
CA PHE A 267 -23.10 6.22 -1.13
C PHE A 267 -23.26 7.71 -1.37
N HIS A 268 -22.14 8.38 -1.57
CA HIS A 268 -22.12 9.76 -2.03
C HIS A 268 -22.79 9.86 -3.41
N PRO A 269 -23.78 10.72 -3.62
CA PRO A 269 -24.59 10.72 -4.86
C PRO A 269 -23.78 10.98 -6.13
N GLN A 270 -22.75 11.84 -6.08
CA GLN A 270 -21.94 12.17 -7.25
C GLN A 270 -20.86 11.11 -7.50
N THR A 271 -20.10 10.71 -6.48
CA THR A 271 -18.94 9.84 -6.64
C THR A 271 -19.30 8.36 -6.64
N GLU A 272 -20.48 8.01 -6.15
CA GLU A 272 -20.94 6.61 -5.97
C GLU A 272 -20.04 5.80 -5.02
N ALA A 273 -19.15 6.46 -4.31
CA ALA A 273 -18.31 5.88 -3.28
C ALA A 273 -18.94 6.05 -1.90
N LEU A 274 -18.42 5.33 -0.92
CA LEU A 274 -18.78 5.51 0.48
C LEU A 274 -18.43 6.94 0.93
N TRP A 275 -19.18 7.46 1.91
CA TRP A 275 -18.87 8.75 2.50
C TRP A 275 -17.53 8.71 3.21
N LEU A 276 -16.66 9.70 2.95
CA LEU A 276 -15.33 9.77 3.59
C LEU A 276 -15.43 9.84 5.11
N THR A 277 -16.47 10.50 5.65
CA THR A 277 -16.69 10.57 7.09
C THR A 277 -17.05 9.22 7.70
N ASP A 278 -17.76 8.36 6.97
CA ASP A 278 -18.02 6.97 7.37
C ASP A 278 -16.74 6.13 7.32
N ILE A 279 -15.93 6.31 6.29
CA ILE A 279 -14.64 5.62 6.13
C ILE A 279 -13.68 6.03 7.26
N ALA A 280 -13.63 7.31 7.60
CA ALA A 280 -12.80 7.82 8.69
C ALA A 280 -13.22 7.23 10.04
N HIS A 281 -14.51 7.21 10.33
CA HIS A 281 -15.04 6.60 11.55
C HIS A 281 -14.78 5.09 11.62
N HIS A 282 -14.95 4.38 10.49
CA HIS A 282 -14.61 2.97 10.39
C HIS A 282 -13.16 2.68 10.78
N HIS A 283 -12.21 3.39 10.14
CA HIS A 283 -10.79 3.15 10.39
C HIS A 283 -10.37 3.56 11.80
N LEU A 284 -10.94 4.64 12.34
CA LEU A 284 -10.70 5.02 13.73
C LEU A 284 -11.22 3.96 14.71
N ALA A 285 -12.46 3.51 14.54
CA ALA A 285 -13.11 2.57 15.45
C ALA A 285 -12.44 1.20 15.41
N ILE A 286 -12.21 0.63 14.22
CA ILE A 286 -11.53 -0.68 14.13
C ILE A 286 -10.08 -0.59 14.60
N GLY A 287 -9.42 0.55 14.42
CA GLY A 287 -8.06 0.74 14.91
C GLY A 287 -7.98 0.62 16.43
N VAL A 288 -8.90 1.24 17.15
CA VAL A 288 -9.01 1.12 18.62
C VAL A 288 -9.30 -0.34 19.03
N ILE A 289 -10.23 -1.00 18.33
CA ILE A 289 -10.56 -2.41 18.60
C ILE A 289 -9.35 -3.32 18.39
N PHE A 290 -8.58 -3.12 17.32
CA PHE A 290 -7.35 -3.88 17.07
C PHE A 290 -6.28 -3.64 18.13
N ILE A 291 -6.11 -2.42 18.63
CA ILE A 291 -5.18 -2.13 19.71
C ILE A 291 -5.58 -2.89 20.98
N ILE A 292 -6.86 -2.92 21.30
CA ILE A 292 -7.38 -3.69 22.44
C ILE A 292 -7.12 -5.19 22.23
N ALA A 293 -7.47 -5.71 21.05
CA ALA A 293 -7.25 -7.12 20.70
C ALA A 293 -5.75 -7.50 20.72
N GLY A 294 -4.86 -6.56 20.41
CA GLY A 294 -3.42 -6.77 20.46
C GLY A 294 -2.83 -6.89 21.86
N HIS A 295 -3.65 -6.81 22.91
CA HIS A 295 -3.26 -7.07 24.30
C HIS A 295 -3.75 -8.43 24.82
N MET A 296 -4.24 -9.28 23.94
CA MET A 296 -4.84 -10.56 24.30
C MET A 296 -3.81 -11.62 24.72
N TYR A 297 -2.64 -11.65 24.07
CA TYR A 297 -1.71 -12.75 24.20
C TYR A 297 -0.63 -12.50 25.25
N ARG A 298 -0.24 -13.58 25.94
CA ARG A 298 0.81 -13.52 26.94
C ARG A 298 2.17 -13.30 26.29
N SER A 299 2.86 -12.24 26.68
CA SER A 299 4.23 -11.94 26.24
C SER A 299 5.17 -11.80 27.44
N TYR A 300 5.64 -10.60 27.72
CA TYR A 300 6.66 -10.37 28.74
C TYR A 300 6.12 -10.33 30.18
N TRP A 301 4.89 -9.84 30.39
CA TRP A 301 4.37 -9.52 31.72
C TRP A 301 3.52 -10.61 32.39
N GLY A 302 3.47 -11.77 31.83
CA GLY A 302 2.81 -12.95 32.42
C GLY A 302 1.28 -13.00 32.28
N ILE A 303 0.60 -11.90 32.02
CA ILE A 303 -0.84 -11.86 31.75
C ILE A 303 -1.13 -12.11 30.27
N GLY A 304 -2.26 -12.70 29.99
CA GLY A 304 -2.71 -12.99 28.61
C GLY A 304 -2.82 -14.47 28.31
N HIS A 305 -3.25 -14.76 27.08
CA HIS A 305 -3.47 -16.11 26.58
C HIS A 305 -2.20 -16.69 25.95
N SER A 306 -1.95 -17.97 26.22
CA SER A 306 -0.89 -18.73 25.55
C SER A 306 -1.48 -19.50 24.37
N MET A 307 -0.70 -19.59 23.30
CA MET A 307 -1.03 -20.40 22.12
C MET A 307 -0.43 -21.82 22.20
N LYS A 308 0.26 -22.16 23.31
CA LYS A 308 0.82 -23.51 23.54
C LYS A 308 -0.19 -24.42 24.16
#